data_01d80a41c3404a63ad321bcd32cea9ce
#
_entry.id   01d80a41c3404a63ad321bcd32cea9ce
#
_cell.length_a   1.000
_cell.length_b   1.000
_cell.length_c   1.000
_cell.angle_alpha   90.00
_cell.angle_beta   90.00
_cell.angle_gamma   90.00
#
_symmetry.space_group_name_H-M   'P 1'
#
loop_
_entity.id
_entity.type
_entity.pdbx_description
1 polymer ?
#
loop_
_entity_poly.entity_id
_entity_poly.type
_entity_poly.pdbx_seq_one_letter_code
_entity_poly.pdbx_strand_id
1 'polypeptide(L)'
;MSGEAAALLERLQARVAAELADLAAQPFALVDFPDHANVGDSAIWLGTTALFRRHYRTEPRYVASIPAFSPAALRQAHPDGPILIHGGGNFGDLWPRHQAFRERLLETFPDRPIVQLPQSVHYGDPRVADRTARIISRHGKFRLLVRDQASLDFATERFDCSVRLCPDLALCLGPQERPTPVVDVLCLFRTDRERAAPHALPATRLRVQVTDWLGERRLPVRLRELGAAAARLRSGPRRITALRVARYDAAAAARVARGCRLLSTGRMVVTDRLHAHLLSLLLGIPHAALDNTYGKLGRFLDAWTGDAPGVYRARTAEEALAWAETAR
;
A
#
# COMPACT_ATOMS: atom_id res chain seq x y z
N MET A 1 11.88 -10.32 -16.09
CA MET A 1 11.10 -11.16 -15.14
C MET A 1 11.04 -12.57 -15.71
N SER A 2 11.30 -13.61 -14.89
CA SER A 2 11.15 -15.01 -15.32
C SER A 2 9.68 -15.39 -15.55
N GLY A 3 9.42 -16.47 -16.32
CA GLY A 3 8.07 -16.98 -16.53
C GLY A 3 7.37 -17.40 -15.22
N GLU A 4 8.11 -17.97 -14.27
CA GLU A 4 7.60 -18.36 -12.95
C GLU A 4 7.18 -17.15 -12.11
N ALA A 5 7.97 -16.06 -12.12
CA ALA A 5 7.61 -14.83 -11.43
C ALA A 5 6.37 -14.18 -12.05
N ALA A 6 6.22 -14.21 -13.37
CA ALA A 6 5.03 -13.72 -14.06
C ALA A 6 3.78 -14.53 -13.66
N ALA A 7 3.86 -15.87 -13.67
CA ALA A 7 2.77 -16.75 -13.27
C ALA A 7 2.37 -16.57 -11.80
N LEU A 8 3.34 -16.33 -10.90
CA LEU A 8 3.06 -16.00 -9.50
C LEU A 8 2.27 -14.69 -9.40
N LEU A 9 2.72 -13.63 -10.08
CA LEU A 9 2.04 -12.33 -10.06
C LEU A 9 0.62 -12.42 -10.60
N GLU A 10 0.39 -13.15 -11.70
CA GLU A 10 -0.95 -13.40 -12.25
C GLU A 10 -1.87 -14.10 -11.25
N ARG A 11 -1.38 -15.14 -10.56
CA ARG A 11 -2.16 -15.83 -9.52
C ARG A 11 -2.52 -14.90 -8.36
N LEU A 12 -1.57 -14.06 -7.90
CA LEU A 12 -1.82 -13.13 -6.80
C LEU A 12 -2.81 -12.02 -7.22
N GLN A 13 -2.71 -11.51 -8.44
CA GLN A 13 -3.66 -10.54 -8.99
C GLN A 13 -5.06 -11.14 -9.14
N ALA A 14 -5.16 -12.36 -9.61
CA ALA A 14 -6.43 -13.09 -9.70
C ALA A 14 -7.06 -13.30 -8.30
N ARG A 15 -6.22 -13.60 -7.29
CA ARG A 15 -6.69 -13.70 -5.91
C ARG A 15 -7.25 -12.37 -5.39
N VAL A 16 -6.55 -11.25 -5.61
CA VAL A 16 -7.04 -9.91 -5.27
C VAL A 16 -8.37 -9.63 -5.96
N ALA A 17 -8.46 -9.92 -7.27
CA ALA A 17 -9.68 -9.72 -8.03
C ALA A 17 -10.85 -10.54 -7.47
N ALA A 18 -10.63 -11.81 -7.13
CA ALA A 18 -11.67 -12.66 -6.55
C ALA A 18 -12.21 -12.13 -5.21
N GLU A 19 -11.34 -11.58 -4.34
CA GLU A 19 -11.75 -11.02 -3.03
C GLU A 19 -12.56 -9.73 -3.14
N LEU A 20 -12.48 -9.03 -4.26
CA LEU A 20 -13.18 -7.76 -4.51
C LEU A 20 -14.29 -7.86 -5.55
N ALA A 21 -14.57 -9.06 -6.08
CA ALA A 21 -15.50 -9.27 -7.19
C ALA A 21 -16.92 -8.77 -6.90
N ASP A 22 -17.41 -8.93 -5.67
CA ASP A 22 -18.75 -8.48 -5.26
C ASP A 22 -18.87 -6.94 -5.15
N LEU A 23 -17.74 -6.23 -5.05
CA LEU A 23 -17.68 -4.77 -5.03
C LEU A 23 -17.58 -4.17 -6.43
N ALA A 24 -17.20 -4.98 -7.40
CA ALA A 24 -16.84 -4.57 -8.73
C ALA A 24 -18.02 -4.10 -9.60
N ALA A 25 -19.20 -4.65 -9.36
CA ALA A 25 -20.38 -4.37 -10.15
C ALA A 25 -21.08 -3.04 -9.82
N GLN A 26 -20.61 -2.33 -8.82
CA GLN A 26 -21.27 -1.11 -8.34
C GLN A 26 -20.30 0.06 -8.19
N PRO A 27 -20.80 1.31 -8.32
CA PRO A 27 -20.00 2.48 -8.01
C PRO A 27 -19.50 2.44 -6.56
N PHE A 28 -18.35 3.05 -6.28
CA PHE A 28 -17.73 3.08 -4.95
C PHE A 28 -17.10 4.44 -4.64
N ALA A 29 -16.85 4.68 -3.35
CA ALA A 29 -15.96 5.75 -2.89
C ALA A 29 -14.63 5.15 -2.48
N LEU A 30 -13.50 5.85 -2.75
CA LEU A 30 -12.16 5.46 -2.30
C LEU A 30 -11.56 6.60 -1.48
N VAL A 31 -11.33 6.35 -0.20
CA VAL A 31 -10.88 7.35 0.76
C VAL A 31 -9.51 7.01 1.36
N ASP A 32 -8.92 7.97 2.07
CA ASP A 32 -7.58 7.91 2.66
C ASP A 32 -6.46 7.88 1.61
N PHE A 33 -6.56 8.72 0.56
CA PHE A 33 -5.45 8.91 -0.38
C PHE A 33 -4.15 9.26 0.37
N PRO A 34 -3.03 8.56 0.12
CA PRO A 34 -1.77 8.77 0.81
C PRO A 34 -1.03 10.01 0.26
N ASP A 35 -1.38 11.20 0.73
CA ASP A 35 -0.71 12.44 0.28
C ASP A 35 0.60 12.70 1.05
N HIS A 36 1.52 11.76 0.93
CA HIS A 36 2.88 11.82 1.52
C HIS A 36 3.90 11.08 0.66
N ALA A 37 5.20 11.25 0.99
CA ALA A 37 6.33 10.81 0.16
C ALA A 37 6.51 9.30 0.04
N ASN A 38 5.83 8.47 0.84
CA ASN A 38 6.00 7.03 0.82
C ASN A 38 5.56 6.44 -0.52
N VAL A 39 6.50 5.82 -1.21
CA VAL A 39 6.30 5.18 -2.52
C VAL A 39 5.34 4.00 -2.40
N GLY A 40 5.44 3.23 -1.32
CA GLY A 40 4.64 2.03 -1.11
C GLY A 40 3.15 2.31 -1.09
N ASP A 41 2.71 3.27 -0.28
CA ASP A 41 1.29 3.62 -0.20
C ASP A 41 0.77 4.18 -1.52
N SER A 42 1.62 4.91 -2.27
CA SER A 42 1.29 5.35 -3.63
C SER A 42 1.16 4.17 -4.62
N ALA A 43 1.96 3.11 -4.45
CA ALA A 43 1.84 1.89 -5.24
C ALA A 43 0.53 1.15 -4.96
N ILE A 44 0.09 1.07 -3.69
CA ILE A 44 -1.22 0.52 -3.33
C ILE A 44 -2.35 1.31 -4.01
N TRP A 45 -2.29 2.65 -3.97
CA TRP A 45 -3.31 3.50 -4.61
C TRP A 45 -3.43 3.22 -6.10
N LEU A 46 -2.31 3.23 -6.82
CA LEU A 46 -2.30 2.97 -8.27
C LEU A 46 -2.71 1.53 -8.59
N GLY A 47 -2.27 0.55 -7.81
CA GLY A 47 -2.69 -0.83 -7.96
C GLY A 47 -4.20 -1.00 -7.77
N THR A 48 -4.77 -0.31 -6.77
CA THR A 48 -6.22 -0.27 -6.56
C THR A 48 -6.95 0.31 -7.76
N THR A 49 -6.59 1.51 -8.20
CA THR A 49 -7.26 2.17 -9.34
C THR A 49 -7.05 1.39 -10.65
N ALA A 50 -5.87 0.79 -10.85
CA ALA A 50 -5.58 -0.05 -12.00
C ALA A 50 -6.46 -1.31 -12.03
N LEU A 51 -6.62 -2.00 -10.90
CA LEU A 51 -7.50 -3.16 -10.79
C LEU A 51 -8.94 -2.81 -11.17
N PHE A 52 -9.50 -1.78 -10.54
CA PHE A 52 -10.89 -1.38 -10.79
C PHE A 52 -11.11 -0.95 -12.24
N ARG A 53 -10.18 -0.24 -12.86
CA ARG A 53 -10.28 0.17 -14.28
C ARG A 53 -10.13 -0.99 -15.25
N ARG A 54 -9.06 -1.80 -15.08
CA ARG A 54 -8.70 -2.84 -16.06
C ARG A 54 -9.60 -4.05 -15.96
N HIS A 55 -9.86 -4.50 -14.74
CA HIS A 55 -10.58 -5.75 -14.50
C HIS A 55 -12.09 -5.53 -14.41
N TYR A 56 -12.53 -4.46 -13.76
CA TYR A 56 -13.95 -4.23 -13.49
C TYR A 56 -14.58 -3.08 -14.29
N ARG A 57 -13.80 -2.33 -15.06
CA ARG A 57 -14.30 -1.21 -15.89
C ARG A 57 -15.05 -0.16 -15.08
N THR A 58 -14.66 0.08 -13.85
CA THR A 58 -15.30 1.02 -12.94
C THR A 58 -14.32 2.02 -12.35
N GLU A 59 -14.85 3.17 -11.95
CA GLU A 59 -14.11 4.31 -11.38
C GLU A 59 -14.78 4.79 -10.09
N PRO A 60 -14.01 5.32 -9.13
CA PRO A 60 -14.60 5.85 -7.90
C PRO A 60 -15.47 7.09 -8.18
N ARG A 61 -16.62 7.15 -7.53
CA ARG A 61 -17.53 8.31 -7.56
C ARG A 61 -17.11 9.42 -6.61
N TYR A 62 -16.29 9.08 -5.62
CA TYR A 62 -15.72 10.02 -4.67
C TYR A 62 -14.33 9.55 -4.26
N VAL A 63 -13.38 10.50 -4.17
CA VAL A 63 -12.04 10.23 -3.61
C VAL A 63 -11.65 11.36 -2.66
N ALA A 64 -10.94 11.03 -1.59
CA ALA A 64 -10.40 12.02 -0.65
C ALA A 64 -9.17 11.49 0.10
N SER A 65 -8.21 12.38 0.40
CA SER A 65 -7.27 12.19 1.50
C SER A 65 -7.95 12.53 2.84
N ILE A 66 -7.38 12.12 3.98
CA ILE A 66 -7.95 12.41 5.32
C ILE A 66 -8.28 13.91 5.50
N PRO A 67 -7.36 14.87 5.19
CA PRO A 67 -7.66 16.29 5.39
C PRO A 67 -8.67 16.86 4.38
N ALA A 68 -8.86 16.22 3.23
CA ALA A 68 -9.79 16.66 2.19
C ALA A 68 -11.17 15.95 2.27
N PHE A 69 -11.34 15.05 3.22
CA PHE A 69 -12.56 14.28 3.39
C PHE A 69 -13.72 15.15 3.92
N SER A 70 -14.86 15.03 3.27
CA SER A 70 -16.11 15.69 3.66
C SER A 70 -17.28 14.69 3.59
N PRO A 71 -17.94 14.36 4.70
CA PRO A 71 -19.11 13.50 4.69
C PRO A 71 -20.24 14.00 3.79
N ALA A 72 -20.50 15.30 3.78
CA ALA A 72 -21.53 15.91 2.93
C ALA A 72 -21.20 15.76 1.44
N ALA A 73 -19.93 16.04 1.04
CA ALA A 73 -19.52 15.87 -0.34
C ALA A 73 -19.52 14.40 -0.77
N LEU A 74 -19.22 13.45 0.14
CA LEU A 74 -19.33 12.03 -0.15
C LEU A 74 -20.80 11.64 -0.39
N ARG A 75 -21.72 12.02 0.50
CA ARG A 75 -23.15 11.75 0.32
C ARG A 75 -23.71 12.33 -0.98
N GLN A 76 -23.26 13.53 -1.36
CA GLN A 76 -23.68 14.16 -2.62
C GLN A 76 -23.15 13.44 -3.86
N ALA A 77 -21.87 13.06 -3.88
CA ALA A 77 -21.23 12.45 -5.04
C ALA A 77 -21.52 10.94 -5.16
N HIS A 78 -21.73 10.28 -4.03
CA HIS A 78 -21.94 8.84 -3.91
C HIS A 78 -22.92 8.56 -2.75
N PRO A 79 -24.23 8.75 -2.97
CA PRO A 79 -25.26 8.62 -1.93
C PRO A 79 -25.36 7.20 -1.38
N ASP A 80 -25.17 6.19 -2.22
CA ASP A 80 -25.32 4.77 -1.90
C ASP A 80 -24.08 3.97 -2.27
N GLY A 81 -24.03 2.69 -1.85
CA GLY A 81 -22.94 1.74 -2.20
C GLY A 81 -21.72 1.83 -1.29
N PRO A 82 -20.66 1.06 -1.57
CA PRO A 82 -19.56 0.83 -0.67
C PRO A 82 -18.58 2.02 -0.57
N ILE A 83 -17.98 2.16 0.62
CA ILE A 83 -16.85 3.04 0.88
C ILE A 83 -15.62 2.17 1.09
N LEU A 84 -14.63 2.29 0.22
CA LEU A 84 -13.36 1.59 0.32
C LEU A 84 -12.34 2.49 1.02
N ILE A 85 -11.68 1.96 2.05
CA ILE A 85 -10.59 2.63 2.74
C ILE A 85 -9.27 2.10 2.19
N HIS A 86 -8.36 2.99 1.84
CA HIS A 86 -7.04 2.66 1.31
C HIS A 86 -6.29 1.63 2.16
N GLY A 87 -5.60 0.68 1.49
CA GLY A 87 -4.82 -0.39 2.11
C GLY A 87 -3.49 0.08 2.73
N GLY A 88 -2.70 -0.86 3.23
CA GLY A 88 -1.35 -0.58 3.71
C GLY A 88 -0.99 -1.19 5.06
N GLY A 89 -0.33 -0.45 5.93
CA GLY A 89 0.14 -0.93 7.23
C GLY A 89 -0.17 0.02 8.38
N ASN A 90 -1.34 0.68 8.34
CA ASN A 90 -1.72 1.72 9.29
C ASN A 90 -2.98 1.37 10.11
N PHE A 91 -3.41 0.10 10.13
CA PHE A 91 -4.54 -0.33 10.95
C PHE A 91 -4.06 -0.62 12.39
N GLY A 92 -4.54 0.17 13.33
CA GLY A 92 -4.20 0.10 14.75
C GLY A 92 -3.60 1.39 15.30
N ASP A 93 -2.96 1.28 16.46
CA ASP A 93 -2.55 2.44 17.27
C ASP A 93 -1.20 3.06 16.88
N LEU A 94 -0.40 2.39 16.04
CA LEU A 94 0.88 2.94 15.55
C LEU A 94 0.69 4.24 14.75
N TRP A 95 -0.44 4.35 14.04
CA TRP A 95 -0.80 5.50 13.21
C TRP A 95 -2.17 6.07 13.64
N PRO A 96 -2.26 6.77 14.77
CA PRO A 96 -3.53 7.13 15.42
C PRO A 96 -4.44 8.00 14.55
N ARG A 97 -3.87 8.82 13.65
CA ARG A 97 -4.66 9.64 12.72
C ARG A 97 -5.46 8.80 11.73
N HIS A 98 -4.86 7.75 11.18
CA HIS A 98 -5.54 6.82 10.25
C HIS A 98 -6.57 5.99 10.99
N GLN A 99 -6.24 5.54 12.20
CA GLN A 99 -7.16 4.77 13.04
C GLN A 99 -8.39 5.60 13.42
N ALA A 100 -8.20 6.83 13.89
CA ALA A 100 -9.31 7.74 14.22
C ALA A 100 -10.19 8.08 12.99
N PHE A 101 -9.58 8.20 11.80
CA PHE A 101 -10.33 8.42 10.57
C PHE A 101 -11.22 7.22 10.22
N ARG A 102 -10.69 6.01 10.35
CA ARG A 102 -11.42 4.74 10.13
C ARG A 102 -12.62 4.62 11.07
N GLU A 103 -12.39 4.83 12.36
CA GLU A 103 -13.45 4.79 13.39
C GLU A 103 -14.53 5.82 13.11
N ARG A 104 -14.15 7.06 12.78
CA ARG A 104 -15.09 8.11 12.39
C ARG A 104 -15.89 7.77 11.14
N LEU A 105 -15.32 7.10 10.15
CA LEU A 105 -16.08 6.64 8.96
C LEU A 105 -17.16 5.65 9.34
N LEU A 106 -16.84 4.66 10.19
CA LEU A 106 -17.79 3.67 10.68
C LEU A 106 -18.96 4.34 11.43
N GLU A 107 -18.66 5.28 12.31
CA GLU A 107 -19.68 6.03 13.07
C GLU A 107 -20.52 6.97 12.19
N THR A 108 -19.92 7.56 11.13
CA THR A 108 -20.59 8.55 10.26
C THR A 108 -21.52 7.90 9.23
N PHE A 109 -21.22 6.65 8.83
CA PHE A 109 -21.91 5.93 7.76
C PHE A 109 -22.37 4.53 8.22
N PRO A 110 -23.19 4.43 9.29
CA PRO A 110 -23.57 3.14 9.89
C PRO A 110 -24.35 2.25 8.92
N ASP A 111 -25.03 2.84 7.94
CA ASP A 111 -25.90 2.11 6.99
C ASP A 111 -25.14 1.63 5.74
N ARG A 112 -23.89 2.09 5.52
CA ARG A 112 -23.14 1.84 4.30
C ARG A 112 -22.18 0.66 4.45
N PRO A 113 -22.02 -0.20 3.44
CA PRO A 113 -20.91 -1.13 3.42
C PRO A 113 -19.57 -0.37 3.44
N ILE A 114 -18.71 -0.67 4.40
CA ILE A 114 -17.35 -0.12 4.47
C ILE A 114 -16.36 -1.27 4.36
N VAL A 115 -15.43 -1.16 3.43
CA VAL A 115 -14.41 -2.18 3.19
C VAL A 115 -13.03 -1.57 3.40
N GLN A 116 -12.31 -2.09 4.37
CA GLN A 116 -10.89 -1.83 4.52
C GLN A 116 -10.13 -2.70 3.51
N LEU A 117 -9.45 -2.06 2.57
CA LEU A 117 -8.55 -2.74 1.63
C LEU A 117 -7.34 -3.34 2.36
N PRO A 118 -6.61 -4.32 1.79
CA PRO A 118 -5.63 -5.13 2.50
C PRO A 118 -4.69 -4.34 3.42
N GLN A 119 -4.69 -4.70 4.70
CA GLN A 119 -3.92 -4.06 5.77
C GLN A 119 -3.08 -5.06 6.53
N SER A 120 -1.95 -4.60 7.11
CA SER A 120 -1.38 -5.24 8.29
C SER A 120 -1.95 -4.58 9.55
N VAL A 121 -2.39 -5.40 10.49
CA VAL A 121 -3.01 -4.96 11.75
C VAL A 121 -1.97 -5.00 12.87
N HIS A 122 -1.88 -3.93 13.67
CA HIS A 122 -1.00 -3.88 14.83
C HIS A 122 -1.58 -2.99 15.93
N TYR A 123 -1.70 -3.54 17.13
CA TYR A 123 -2.09 -2.82 18.35
C TYR A 123 -1.06 -3.07 19.46
N GLY A 124 -0.49 -2.01 19.99
CA GLY A 124 0.34 -2.02 21.20
C GLY A 124 -0.49 -1.87 22.47
N ASP A 125 -1.64 -1.17 22.41
CA ASP A 125 -2.57 -1.01 23.54
C ASP A 125 -3.87 -1.80 23.32
N PRO A 126 -4.14 -2.85 24.12
CA PRO A 126 -5.37 -3.63 24.02
C PRO A 126 -6.66 -2.80 24.15
N ARG A 127 -6.64 -1.70 24.94
CA ARG A 127 -7.81 -0.84 25.15
C ARG A 127 -8.20 -0.12 23.86
N VAL A 128 -7.22 0.22 23.02
CA VAL A 128 -7.49 0.81 21.68
C VAL A 128 -8.11 -0.24 20.76
N ALA A 129 -7.62 -1.49 20.80
CA ALA A 129 -8.21 -2.60 20.05
C ALA A 129 -9.67 -2.87 20.48
N ASP A 130 -9.95 -2.88 21.79
CA ASP A 130 -11.29 -3.09 22.33
C ASP A 130 -12.27 -1.96 21.95
N ARG A 131 -11.79 -0.72 21.90
CA ARG A 131 -12.59 0.41 21.40
C ARG A 131 -12.95 0.22 19.93
N THR A 132 -11.97 -0.14 19.11
CA THR A 132 -12.17 -0.41 17.69
C THR A 132 -13.15 -1.57 17.49
N ALA A 133 -13.02 -2.65 18.25
CA ALA A 133 -13.90 -3.81 18.20
C ALA A 133 -15.37 -3.41 18.46
N ARG A 134 -15.61 -2.59 19.49
CA ARG A 134 -16.98 -2.08 19.77
C ARG A 134 -17.56 -1.24 18.64
N ILE A 135 -16.74 -0.42 17.98
CA ILE A 135 -17.19 0.41 16.85
C ILE A 135 -17.51 -0.47 15.64
N ILE A 136 -16.67 -1.46 15.35
CA ILE A 136 -16.87 -2.42 14.25
C ILE A 136 -18.17 -3.22 14.48
N SER A 137 -18.36 -3.79 15.67
CA SER A 137 -19.56 -4.59 16.00
C SER A 137 -20.85 -3.77 15.86
N ARG A 138 -20.85 -2.51 16.30
CA ARG A 138 -22.02 -1.62 16.11
C ARG A 138 -22.34 -1.29 14.66
N HIS A 139 -21.31 -1.25 13.81
CA HIS A 139 -21.48 -0.93 12.39
C HIS A 139 -22.14 -2.07 11.60
N GLY A 140 -21.82 -3.32 11.87
CA GLY A 140 -22.43 -4.54 11.30
C GLY A 140 -22.26 -4.76 9.79
N LYS A 141 -21.69 -3.80 9.03
CA LYS A 141 -21.46 -3.88 7.56
C LYS A 141 -20.01 -3.60 7.19
N PHE A 142 -19.09 -3.79 8.14
CA PHE A 142 -17.65 -3.62 7.90
C PHE A 142 -17.04 -4.93 7.41
N ARG A 143 -16.15 -4.82 6.41
CA ARG A 143 -15.29 -5.91 5.94
C ARG A 143 -13.84 -5.48 6.05
N LEU A 144 -13.02 -6.34 6.59
CA LEU A 144 -11.59 -6.14 6.73
C LEU A 144 -10.83 -7.12 5.85
N LEU A 145 -10.07 -6.63 4.89
CA LEU A 145 -9.08 -7.41 4.17
C LEU A 145 -7.72 -7.22 4.84
N VAL A 146 -7.02 -8.32 5.08
CA VAL A 146 -5.69 -8.32 5.70
C VAL A 146 -4.71 -9.03 4.78
N ARG A 147 -3.43 -8.66 4.84
CA ARG A 147 -2.40 -9.14 3.89
C ARG A 147 -1.37 -10.09 4.50
N ASP A 148 -1.55 -10.49 5.75
CA ASP A 148 -0.69 -11.46 6.44
C ASP A 148 -1.50 -12.27 7.46
N GLN A 149 -1.00 -13.49 7.78
CA GLN A 149 -1.71 -14.44 8.64
C GLN A 149 -1.88 -13.91 10.06
N ALA A 150 -0.87 -13.27 10.64
CA ALA A 150 -0.97 -12.76 12.01
C ALA A 150 -2.03 -11.66 12.14
N SER A 151 -2.21 -10.84 11.08
CA SER A 151 -3.30 -9.87 11.01
C SER A 151 -4.66 -10.54 10.87
N LEU A 152 -4.75 -11.66 10.13
CA LEU A 152 -5.97 -12.46 10.01
C LEU A 152 -6.38 -13.05 11.36
N ASP A 153 -5.46 -13.71 12.04
CA ASP A 153 -5.70 -14.38 13.32
C ASP A 153 -6.15 -13.37 14.38
N PHE A 154 -5.41 -12.25 14.52
CA PHE A 154 -5.76 -11.17 15.43
C PHE A 154 -7.15 -10.58 15.14
N ALA A 155 -7.42 -10.27 13.88
CA ALA A 155 -8.68 -9.62 13.52
C ALA A 155 -9.87 -10.58 13.64
N THR A 156 -9.71 -11.85 13.31
CA THR A 156 -10.76 -12.87 13.47
C THR A 156 -11.10 -13.13 14.94
N GLU A 157 -10.11 -13.10 15.83
CA GLU A 157 -10.32 -13.24 17.26
C GLU A 157 -11.04 -12.02 17.89
N ARG A 158 -10.72 -10.81 17.41
CA ARG A 158 -11.08 -9.57 18.10
C ARG A 158 -12.25 -8.80 17.50
N PHE A 159 -12.51 -8.96 16.21
CA PHE A 159 -13.47 -8.10 15.49
C PHE A 159 -14.66 -8.89 14.96
N ASP A 160 -15.85 -8.45 15.33
CA ASP A 160 -17.12 -8.98 14.83
C ASP A 160 -17.41 -8.41 13.43
N CYS A 161 -16.68 -8.91 12.43
CA CYS A 161 -16.86 -8.54 11.03
C CYS A 161 -16.32 -9.62 10.10
N SER A 162 -16.60 -9.51 8.80
CA SER A 162 -15.97 -10.38 7.79
C SER A 162 -14.49 -10.03 7.65
N VAL A 163 -13.60 -10.95 8.01
CA VAL A 163 -12.14 -10.81 7.83
C VAL A 163 -11.68 -11.80 6.77
N ARG A 164 -10.88 -11.35 5.79
CA ARG A 164 -10.36 -12.21 4.72
C ARG A 164 -8.90 -11.89 4.42
N LEU A 165 -8.14 -12.94 4.10
CA LEU A 165 -6.76 -12.83 3.66
C LEU A 165 -6.71 -12.48 2.16
N CYS A 166 -6.05 -11.36 1.82
CA CYS A 166 -5.98 -10.84 0.47
C CYS A 166 -4.57 -10.26 0.21
N PRO A 167 -3.93 -10.54 -0.95
CA PRO A 167 -2.63 -9.95 -1.28
C PRO A 167 -2.67 -8.42 -1.34
N ASP A 168 -1.49 -7.80 -1.24
CA ASP A 168 -1.37 -6.34 -1.34
C ASP A 168 -1.72 -5.83 -2.75
N LEU A 169 -2.52 -4.76 -2.81
CA LEU A 169 -2.99 -4.19 -4.06
C LEU A 169 -1.87 -3.56 -4.92
N ALA A 170 -0.69 -3.27 -4.37
CA ALA A 170 0.44 -2.82 -5.17
C ALA A 170 0.82 -3.84 -6.26
N LEU A 171 0.56 -5.13 -6.07
CA LEU A 171 0.77 -6.18 -7.08
C LEU A 171 -0.06 -5.96 -8.35
N CYS A 172 -1.21 -5.27 -8.24
CA CYS A 172 -2.09 -4.96 -9.36
C CYS A 172 -1.56 -3.85 -10.29
N LEU A 173 -0.43 -3.22 -9.96
CA LEU A 173 0.29 -2.35 -10.90
C LEU A 173 0.72 -3.11 -12.17
N GLY A 174 1.05 -4.39 -12.03
CA GLY A 174 1.65 -5.19 -13.09
C GLY A 174 3.15 -4.92 -13.27
N PRO A 175 3.78 -5.58 -14.24
CA PRO A 175 5.20 -5.43 -14.54
C PRO A 175 5.60 -3.97 -14.77
N GLN A 176 6.77 -3.58 -14.28
CA GLN A 176 7.32 -2.23 -14.43
C GLN A 176 8.60 -2.26 -15.27
N GLU A 177 8.85 -1.18 -16.01
CA GLU A 177 10.11 -1.02 -16.76
C GLU A 177 11.28 -0.76 -15.83
N ARG A 178 12.40 -1.37 -16.14
CA ARG A 178 13.65 -1.28 -15.38
C ARG A 178 14.74 -0.59 -16.18
N PRO A 179 15.17 0.62 -15.78
CA PRO A 179 16.40 1.22 -16.33
C PRO A 179 17.64 0.41 -16.03
N THR A 180 18.71 0.65 -16.79
CA THR A 180 20.02 0.00 -16.60
C THR A 180 20.60 0.34 -15.22
N PRO A 181 21.04 -0.65 -14.44
CA PRO A 181 21.60 -0.43 -13.11
C PRO A 181 22.98 0.24 -13.17
N VAL A 182 23.33 1.02 -12.14
CA VAL A 182 24.60 1.76 -12.03
C VAL A 182 25.48 1.30 -10.87
N VAL A 183 24.90 0.57 -9.90
CA VAL A 183 25.63 -0.04 -8.77
C VAL A 183 25.30 -1.54 -8.68
N ASP A 184 26.14 -2.29 -7.98
CA ASP A 184 25.92 -3.74 -7.81
C ASP A 184 24.73 -3.98 -6.87
N VAL A 185 24.69 -3.28 -5.73
CA VAL A 185 23.63 -3.43 -4.72
C VAL A 185 23.09 -2.07 -4.28
N LEU A 186 21.79 -1.91 -4.32
CA LEU A 186 21.08 -0.84 -3.62
C LEU A 186 20.55 -1.38 -2.29
N CYS A 187 21.01 -0.83 -1.18
CA CYS A 187 20.44 -1.05 0.14
C CYS A 187 19.40 0.02 0.42
N LEU A 188 18.11 -0.35 0.41
CA LEU A 188 17.01 0.57 0.68
C LEU A 188 16.41 0.24 2.04
N PHE A 189 16.86 0.96 3.07
CA PHE A 189 16.51 0.74 4.46
C PHE A 189 15.61 1.84 5.02
N ARG A 190 14.77 1.45 5.98
CA ARG A 190 13.85 2.36 6.67
C ARG A 190 14.59 3.37 7.55
N THR A 191 14.11 4.62 7.51
CA THR A 191 14.55 5.70 8.41
C THR A 191 13.42 6.22 9.29
N ASP A 192 12.21 5.63 9.18
CA ASP A 192 11.01 6.03 9.91
C ASP A 192 10.81 5.23 11.22
N ARG A 193 9.68 5.45 11.91
CA ARG A 193 9.34 4.84 13.21
C ARG A 193 9.26 3.31 13.20
N GLU A 194 9.14 2.69 12.03
CA GLU A 194 9.10 1.23 11.89
C GLU A 194 10.50 0.64 11.68
N ARG A 195 11.57 1.46 11.78
CA ARG A 195 12.95 1.01 11.69
C ARG A 195 13.27 0.09 12.88
N ALA A 196 13.84 -1.09 12.58
CA ALA A 196 14.58 -1.89 13.56
C ALA A 196 15.90 -1.19 13.95
N ALA A 197 16.86 -1.89 14.48
CA ALA A 197 18.22 -1.37 14.68
C ALA A 197 18.86 -0.94 13.34
N PRO A 198 19.86 -0.05 13.34
CA PRO A 198 20.65 0.22 12.15
C PRO A 198 21.30 -1.05 11.62
N HIS A 199 21.17 -1.27 10.29
CA HIS A 199 21.85 -2.38 9.64
C HIS A 199 23.35 -2.05 9.52
N ALA A 200 24.21 -2.82 10.19
CA ALA A 200 25.65 -2.78 9.98
C ALA A 200 25.98 -3.41 8.62
N LEU A 201 26.74 -2.69 7.79
CA LEU A 201 27.20 -3.21 6.51
C LEU A 201 28.65 -3.66 6.64
N PRO A 202 28.98 -4.91 6.31
CA PRO A 202 30.36 -5.38 6.30
C PRO A 202 31.15 -4.74 5.14
N ALA A 203 32.48 -4.83 5.19
CA ALA A 203 33.31 -4.53 4.05
C ALA A 203 32.99 -5.51 2.91
N THR A 204 32.84 -5.01 1.69
CA THR A 204 32.51 -5.80 0.50
C THR A 204 33.22 -5.24 -0.73
N ARG A 205 33.40 -6.07 -1.75
CA ARG A 205 33.92 -5.66 -3.06
C ARG A 205 32.81 -5.11 -3.99
N LEU A 206 31.56 -5.18 -3.56
CA LEU A 206 30.42 -4.67 -4.31
C LEU A 206 30.34 -3.16 -4.22
N ARG A 207 29.92 -2.49 -5.29
CA ARG A 207 29.52 -1.10 -5.27
C ARG A 207 28.15 -1.01 -4.62
N VAL A 208 28.11 -0.63 -3.34
CA VAL A 208 26.88 -0.54 -2.54
C VAL A 208 26.44 0.92 -2.39
N GLN A 209 25.19 1.19 -2.64
CA GLN A 209 24.54 2.46 -2.33
C GLN A 209 23.48 2.25 -1.23
N VAL A 210 23.49 3.09 -0.18
CA VAL A 210 22.51 3.04 0.92
C VAL A 210 21.63 4.26 0.86
N THR A 211 20.30 4.06 0.98
CA THR A 211 19.33 5.16 0.90
C THR A 211 17.98 4.78 1.50
N ASP A 212 17.07 5.77 1.55
CA ASP A 212 15.63 5.59 1.75
C ASP A 212 14.87 6.44 0.73
N TRP A 213 13.60 6.15 0.49
CA TRP A 213 12.79 6.85 -0.52
C TRP A 213 11.81 7.90 0.03
N LEU A 214 11.93 8.26 1.32
CA LEU A 214 11.03 9.22 1.96
C LEU A 214 11.27 10.68 1.56
N GLY A 215 12.40 10.98 0.89
CA GLY A 215 12.70 12.33 0.40
C GLY A 215 11.79 12.74 -0.75
N GLU A 216 10.99 13.80 -0.57
CA GLU A 216 10.17 14.42 -1.62
C GLU A 216 10.27 15.94 -1.55
N ARG A 217 10.60 16.59 -2.69
CA ARG A 217 10.44 18.04 -2.82
C ARG A 217 8.94 18.34 -3.00
N ARG A 218 8.30 18.87 -1.96
CA ARG A 218 6.88 19.26 -2.03
C ARG A 218 6.74 20.66 -2.57
N LEU A 219 5.89 20.84 -3.59
CA LEU A 219 5.36 22.16 -3.92
C LEU A 219 4.52 22.69 -2.75
N PRO A 220 4.57 23.99 -2.43
CA PRO A 220 3.78 24.58 -1.34
C PRO A 220 2.30 24.22 -1.47
N VAL A 221 1.69 23.80 -0.37
CA VAL A 221 0.28 23.38 -0.29
C VAL A 221 -0.67 24.43 -0.90
N ARG A 222 -0.37 25.72 -0.71
CA ARG A 222 -1.15 26.86 -1.23
C ARG A 222 -1.30 26.86 -2.75
N LEU A 223 -0.26 26.50 -3.51
CA LEU A 223 -0.33 26.42 -4.98
C LEU A 223 -1.16 25.21 -5.45
N ARG A 224 -1.18 24.14 -4.65
CA ARG A 224 -2.00 22.95 -4.92
C ARG A 224 -3.49 23.21 -4.68
N GLU A 225 -3.84 24.09 -3.73
CA GLU A 225 -5.22 24.41 -3.36
C GLU A 225 -5.86 25.47 -4.28
N LEU A 226 -5.09 26.43 -4.77
CA LEU A 226 -5.59 27.46 -5.68
C LEU A 226 -6.13 26.89 -7.02
N GLY A 227 -5.43 25.93 -7.60
CA GLY A 227 -5.91 25.21 -8.80
C GLY A 227 -7.18 24.40 -8.55
N ALA A 228 -7.34 23.82 -7.34
CA ALA A 228 -8.52 23.07 -6.95
C ALA A 228 -9.73 23.97 -6.67
N ALA A 229 -9.53 25.17 -6.14
CA ALA A 229 -10.60 26.14 -5.89
C ALA A 229 -11.18 26.70 -7.19
N ALA A 230 -10.33 27.06 -8.17
CA ALA A 230 -10.76 27.54 -9.47
C ALA A 230 -11.55 26.49 -10.28
N ALA A 231 -11.18 25.21 -10.16
CA ALA A 231 -11.91 24.10 -10.79
C ALA A 231 -13.29 23.83 -10.17
N ARG A 232 -13.46 24.11 -8.87
CA ARG A 232 -14.74 23.92 -8.16
C ARG A 232 -15.84 24.88 -8.60
N LEU A 233 -15.47 26.10 -9.00
CA LEU A 233 -16.43 27.16 -9.35
C LEU A 233 -17.14 26.94 -10.71
N ARG A 234 -16.63 26.01 -11.55
CA ARG A 234 -17.13 25.82 -12.92
C ARG A 234 -17.55 24.40 -13.27
N SER A 235 -17.57 23.46 -12.32
CA SER A 235 -17.72 22.03 -12.65
C SER A 235 -18.70 21.31 -11.70
N GLY A 236 -19.59 20.49 -12.26
CA GLY A 236 -20.46 19.60 -11.47
C GLY A 236 -19.70 18.51 -10.69
N PRO A 237 -20.33 17.86 -9.71
CA PRO A 237 -19.71 16.91 -8.77
C PRO A 237 -18.90 15.78 -9.42
N ARG A 238 -19.38 15.23 -10.54
CA ARG A 238 -18.70 14.16 -11.30
C ARG A 238 -17.38 14.65 -11.92
N ARG A 239 -17.37 15.85 -12.48
CA ARG A 239 -16.16 16.43 -13.07
C ARG A 239 -15.12 16.78 -12.01
N ILE A 240 -15.56 17.26 -10.85
CA ILE A 240 -14.69 17.51 -9.68
C ILE A 240 -14.04 16.21 -9.21
N THR A 241 -14.78 15.11 -9.13
CA THR A 241 -14.24 13.80 -8.76
C THR A 241 -13.22 13.32 -9.80
N ALA A 242 -13.54 13.37 -11.10
CA ALA A 242 -12.62 12.94 -12.14
C ALA A 242 -11.29 13.73 -12.12
N LEU A 243 -11.34 15.04 -11.94
CA LEU A 243 -10.14 15.89 -11.80
C LEU A 243 -9.34 15.54 -10.54
N ARG A 244 -10.01 15.20 -9.43
CA ARG A 244 -9.35 14.80 -8.19
C ARG A 244 -8.69 13.43 -8.32
N VAL A 245 -9.35 12.46 -8.95
CA VAL A 245 -8.80 11.15 -9.28
C VAL A 245 -7.54 11.32 -10.13
N ALA A 246 -7.63 12.04 -11.24
CA ALA A 246 -6.49 12.29 -12.13
C ALA A 246 -5.30 12.95 -11.39
N ARG A 247 -5.57 13.90 -10.50
CA ARG A 247 -4.53 14.55 -9.69
C ARG A 247 -3.88 13.58 -8.70
N TYR A 248 -4.66 12.73 -8.03
CA TYR A 248 -4.15 11.75 -7.08
C TYR A 248 -3.35 10.67 -7.81
N ASP A 249 -3.83 10.20 -8.94
CA ASP A 249 -3.12 9.23 -9.77
C ASP A 249 -1.80 9.80 -10.29
N ALA A 250 -1.79 11.03 -10.77
CA ALA A 250 -0.55 11.69 -11.23
C ALA A 250 0.47 11.85 -10.09
N ALA A 251 0.03 12.23 -8.88
CA ALA A 251 0.90 12.35 -7.72
C ALA A 251 1.46 10.97 -7.29
N ALA A 252 0.62 9.95 -7.26
CA ALA A 252 1.03 8.59 -6.94
C ALA A 252 1.96 8.02 -8.01
N ALA A 253 1.66 8.24 -9.31
CA ALA A 253 2.51 7.81 -10.42
C ALA A 253 3.92 8.42 -10.37
N ALA A 254 4.01 9.72 -10.07
CA ALA A 254 5.30 10.39 -9.92
C ALA A 254 6.14 9.77 -8.78
N ARG A 255 5.50 9.42 -7.64
CA ARG A 255 6.16 8.79 -6.51
C ARG A 255 6.60 7.35 -6.83
N VAL A 256 5.72 6.56 -7.44
CA VAL A 256 6.05 5.19 -7.87
C VAL A 256 7.17 5.18 -8.90
N ALA A 257 7.11 6.04 -9.92
CA ALA A 257 8.17 6.18 -10.90
C ALA A 257 9.52 6.58 -10.26
N ARG A 258 9.51 7.46 -9.25
CA ARG A 258 10.71 7.78 -8.45
C ARG A 258 11.24 6.54 -7.72
N GLY A 259 10.37 5.77 -7.08
CA GLY A 259 10.74 4.54 -6.38
C GLY A 259 11.29 3.48 -7.31
N CYS A 260 10.65 3.25 -8.46
CA CYS A 260 11.12 2.32 -9.49
C CYS A 260 12.49 2.72 -10.05
N ARG A 261 12.69 4.01 -10.36
CA ARG A 261 14.00 4.51 -10.79
C ARG A 261 15.08 4.28 -9.73
N LEU A 262 14.75 4.56 -8.46
CA LEU A 262 15.68 4.35 -7.35
C LEU A 262 16.05 2.88 -7.19
N LEU A 263 15.07 1.97 -7.14
CA LEU A 263 15.32 0.53 -7.04
C LEU A 263 16.13 0.01 -8.22
N SER A 264 15.89 0.54 -9.42
CA SER A 264 16.61 0.16 -10.64
C SER A 264 18.06 0.62 -10.67
N THR A 265 18.53 1.52 -9.78
CA THR A 265 19.94 1.89 -9.68
C THR A 265 20.82 0.71 -9.26
N GLY A 266 20.28 -0.21 -8.44
CA GLY A 266 20.96 -1.44 -8.07
C GLY A 266 20.73 -2.58 -9.08
N ARG A 267 21.78 -3.35 -9.38
CA ARG A 267 21.60 -4.63 -10.05
C ARG A 267 20.80 -5.59 -9.19
N MET A 268 21.04 -5.56 -7.90
CA MET A 268 20.29 -6.23 -6.84
C MET A 268 19.84 -5.23 -5.78
N VAL A 269 18.81 -5.58 -5.01
CA VAL A 269 18.29 -4.75 -3.91
C VAL A 269 18.37 -5.52 -2.59
N VAL A 270 18.74 -4.84 -1.52
CA VAL A 270 18.63 -5.33 -0.14
C VAL A 270 17.67 -4.38 0.59
N THR A 271 16.61 -4.89 1.22
CA THR A 271 15.60 -4.01 1.82
C THR A 271 14.87 -4.62 3.01
N ASP A 272 14.48 -3.75 3.96
CA ASP A 272 13.57 -4.02 5.07
C ASP A 272 12.16 -3.43 4.85
N ARG A 273 11.89 -2.96 3.60
CA ARG A 273 10.61 -2.37 3.22
C ARG A 273 9.77 -3.34 2.39
N LEU A 274 8.56 -3.68 2.86
CA LEU A 274 7.61 -4.52 2.13
C LEU A 274 7.39 -4.04 0.68
N HIS A 275 7.12 -2.76 0.47
CA HIS A 275 6.84 -2.29 -0.88
C HIS A 275 8.08 -2.16 -1.77
N ALA A 276 9.29 -2.09 -1.20
CA ALA A 276 10.50 -2.21 -2.00
C ALA A 276 10.67 -3.65 -2.50
N HIS A 277 10.33 -4.66 -1.67
CA HIS A 277 10.21 -6.04 -2.10
C HIS A 277 9.18 -6.19 -3.24
N LEU A 278 7.94 -5.69 -3.06
CA LEU A 278 6.90 -5.80 -4.08
C LEU A 278 7.28 -5.11 -5.40
N LEU A 279 7.82 -3.91 -5.34
CA LEU A 279 8.26 -3.21 -6.55
C LEU A 279 9.48 -3.87 -7.20
N SER A 280 10.39 -4.47 -6.42
CA SER A 280 11.49 -5.27 -6.96
C SER A 280 10.99 -6.50 -7.71
N LEU A 281 9.95 -7.18 -7.21
CA LEU A 281 9.27 -8.27 -7.94
C LEU A 281 8.69 -7.77 -9.27
N LEU A 282 7.98 -6.64 -9.25
CA LEU A 282 7.36 -6.06 -10.46
C LEU A 282 8.39 -5.56 -11.48
N LEU A 283 9.58 -5.16 -11.02
CA LEU A 283 10.72 -4.75 -11.85
C LEU A 283 11.60 -5.95 -12.31
N GLY A 284 11.35 -7.14 -11.78
CA GLY A 284 12.20 -8.31 -12.03
C GLY A 284 13.61 -8.16 -11.46
N ILE A 285 13.77 -7.45 -10.33
CA ILE A 285 15.06 -7.23 -9.67
C ILE A 285 15.28 -8.32 -8.63
N PRO A 286 16.37 -9.12 -8.70
CA PRO A 286 16.76 -10.01 -7.61
C PRO A 286 17.00 -9.21 -6.33
N HIS A 287 16.47 -9.68 -5.20
CA HIS A 287 16.59 -8.90 -3.97
C HIS A 287 16.57 -9.76 -2.71
N ALA A 288 17.28 -9.26 -1.69
CA ALA A 288 17.26 -9.82 -0.35
C ALA A 288 16.29 -9.01 0.53
N ALA A 289 15.39 -9.73 1.21
CA ALA A 289 14.42 -9.20 2.14
C ALA A 289 14.93 -9.40 3.58
N LEU A 290 15.03 -8.30 4.33
CA LEU A 290 15.33 -8.27 5.76
C LEU A 290 14.04 -7.94 6.51
N ASP A 291 13.81 -8.60 7.64
CA ASP A 291 12.62 -8.27 8.41
C ASP A 291 12.79 -6.98 9.23
N ASN A 292 11.69 -6.35 9.57
CA ASN A 292 11.66 -5.18 10.43
C ASN A 292 11.19 -5.55 11.85
N THR A 293 11.17 -4.57 12.77
CA THR A 293 10.75 -4.74 14.18
C THR A 293 9.39 -5.44 14.34
N TYR A 294 8.48 -5.24 13.39
CA TYR A 294 7.11 -5.75 13.45
C TYR A 294 6.89 -7.00 12.60
N GLY A 295 7.91 -7.55 11.96
CA GLY A 295 7.82 -8.75 11.15
C GLY A 295 6.92 -8.63 9.91
N LYS A 296 6.60 -7.41 9.44
CA LYS A 296 5.64 -7.21 8.34
C LYS A 296 6.11 -7.82 7.02
N LEU A 297 7.40 -7.71 6.72
CA LEU A 297 7.95 -8.25 5.48
C LEU A 297 8.00 -9.78 5.52
N GLY A 298 8.52 -10.36 6.62
CA GLY A 298 8.55 -11.80 6.80
C GLY A 298 7.18 -12.44 6.73
N ARG A 299 6.18 -11.88 7.43
CA ARG A 299 4.79 -12.36 7.38
C ARG A 299 4.17 -12.29 5.99
N PHE A 300 4.51 -11.26 5.21
CA PHE A 300 4.03 -11.17 3.84
C PHE A 300 4.72 -12.19 2.94
N LEU A 301 6.02 -12.41 3.10
CA LEU A 301 6.75 -13.47 2.41
C LEU A 301 6.14 -14.84 2.69
N ASP A 302 5.91 -15.15 3.97
CA ASP A 302 5.30 -16.42 4.40
C ASP A 302 3.92 -16.65 3.76
N ALA A 303 3.12 -15.60 3.62
CA ALA A 303 1.78 -15.68 3.07
C ALA A 303 1.74 -15.78 1.53
N TRP A 304 2.67 -15.12 0.80
CA TRP A 304 2.48 -14.87 -0.62
C TRP A 304 3.68 -15.07 -1.53
N THR A 305 4.88 -14.69 -1.10
CA THR A 305 6.01 -14.49 -2.03
C THR A 305 7.34 -15.07 -1.53
N GLY A 306 7.34 -15.89 -0.48
CA GLY A 306 8.55 -16.48 0.10
C GLY A 306 9.35 -17.33 -0.90
N ASP A 307 8.64 -18.04 -1.79
CA ASP A 307 9.25 -18.91 -2.82
C ASP A 307 9.36 -18.21 -4.19
N ALA A 308 9.18 -16.88 -4.24
CA ALA A 308 9.25 -16.15 -5.50
C ALA A 308 10.68 -16.19 -6.08
N PRO A 309 10.86 -16.46 -7.38
CA PRO A 309 12.16 -16.47 -8.01
C PRO A 309 12.90 -15.14 -7.83
N GLY A 310 14.18 -15.20 -7.43
CA GLY A 310 15.02 -14.02 -7.22
C GLY A 310 14.78 -13.31 -5.87
N VAL A 311 13.98 -13.88 -4.98
CA VAL A 311 13.80 -13.40 -3.59
C VAL A 311 14.69 -14.24 -2.67
N TYR A 312 15.50 -13.55 -1.87
CA TYR A 312 16.30 -14.17 -0.81
C TYR A 312 15.89 -13.62 0.55
N ARG A 313 15.58 -14.48 1.50
CA ARG A 313 15.25 -14.08 2.87
C ARG A 313 16.53 -14.08 3.71
N ALA A 314 17.03 -12.90 4.07
CA ALA A 314 18.22 -12.73 4.88
C ALA A 314 17.85 -12.33 6.32
N ARG A 315 18.65 -12.79 7.29
CA ARG A 315 18.52 -12.41 8.70
C ARG A 315 19.29 -11.12 9.01
N THR A 316 20.41 -10.91 8.31
CA THR A 316 21.28 -9.75 8.50
C THR A 316 21.66 -9.12 7.15
N ALA A 317 22.10 -7.87 7.19
CA ALA A 317 22.62 -7.21 5.99
C ALA A 317 23.92 -7.87 5.48
N GLU A 318 24.70 -8.47 6.39
CA GLU A 318 25.89 -9.26 6.04
C GLU A 318 25.52 -10.47 5.19
N GLU A 319 24.55 -11.28 5.65
CA GLU A 319 24.03 -12.43 4.92
C GLU A 319 23.46 -12.02 3.54
N ALA A 320 22.73 -10.90 3.49
CA ALA A 320 22.20 -10.36 2.24
C ALA A 320 23.28 -9.96 1.23
N LEU A 321 24.36 -9.33 1.70
CA LEU A 321 25.48 -8.95 0.84
C LEU A 321 26.32 -10.16 0.40
N ALA A 322 26.52 -11.14 1.28
CA ALA A 322 27.18 -12.40 0.93
C ALA A 322 26.41 -13.14 -0.18
N TRP A 323 25.08 -13.21 -0.05
CA TRP A 323 24.23 -13.74 -1.12
C TRP A 323 24.40 -12.95 -2.42
N ALA A 324 24.41 -11.62 -2.34
CA ALA A 324 24.56 -10.76 -3.52
C ALA A 324 25.94 -10.96 -4.22
N GLU A 325 26.98 -11.32 -3.50
CA GLU A 325 28.29 -11.67 -4.08
C GLU A 325 28.27 -12.98 -4.86
N THR A 326 27.43 -13.95 -4.45
CA THR A 326 27.32 -15.26 -5.11
C THR A 326 26.34 -15.26 -6.27
N ALA A 327 25.34 -14.40 -6.26
CA ALA A 327 24.25 -14.33 -7.25
C ALA A 327 24.59 -13.45 -8.48
N ARG A 328 25.87 -13.24 -8.78
CA ARG A 328 26.36 -12.43 -9.93
C ARG A 328 26.07 -13.03 -11.30
#